data_1a0d58dd6ca13d7b6abe05347baceb8d
#
_entry.id   1a0d58dd6ca13d7b6abe05347baceb8d
#
_cell.length_a   1.000
_cell.length_b   1.000
_cell.length_c   1.000
_cell.angle_alpha   90.00
_cell.angle_beta   90.00
_cell.angle_gamma   90.00
#
_symmetry.space_group_name_H-M   'P 1'
#
loop_
_entity.id
_entity.type
_entity.pdbx_description
1 polymer ?
#
loop_
_entity_poly.entity_id
_entity_poly.type
_entity_poly.pdbx_seq_one_letter_code
_entity_poly.pdbx_strand_id
1 'polypeptide(L)'
;MNFRASVMQTKLVTRCSPGRLSNVLQRLTPEQNDAVKSMGFGSLLSLRCRTLRRSLCLWLLERFNTTRCSLEICGERVPLSPKDVELVMGLAASGKDVVNSGPDDLIADLRHSYNASNRGISVRLLEERLAAPEAGEDFKRSFVLYALGTLLSPTARLDVSPSFLHFLTNMDVVHQYNWGKFLLDRLVREVSRFRQGKQRAVGGCLLFLQVN
;
A
#
# COMPACT_ATOMS: atom_id res chain seq x y z
N MET A 1 33.65 5.95 8.60
CA MET A 1 33.19 4.60 9.05
C MET A 1 32.69 3.85 7.84
N ASN A 2 33.46 2.83 7.45
CA ASN A 2 33.19 2.04 6.24
C ASN A 2 31.91 1.23 6.41
N PHE A 3 30.84 1.60 5.69
CA PHE A 3 29.73 0.69 5.47
C PHE A 3 30.24 -0.49 4.63
N ARG A 4 30.41 -1.63 5.28
CA ARG A 4 30.65 -2.90 4.59
C ARG A 4 29.56 -3.06 3.53
N ALA A 5 29.96 -3.20 2.29
CA ALA A 5 29.14 -3.66 1.19
C ALA A 5 28.53 -5.01 1.56
N SER A 6 27.34 -4.97 2.16
CA SER A 6 26.51 -6.15 2.34
C SER A 6 26.09 -6.59 0.95
N VAL A 7 26.35 -7.84 0.63
CA VAL A 7 26.03 -8.57 -0.58
C VAL A 7 24.76 -8.01 -1.22
N MET A 8 24.92 -7.23 -2.29
CA MET A 8 23.81 -6.68 -3.05
C MET A 8 22.97 -7.84 -3.57
N GLN A 9 21.73 -7.93 -3.13
CA GLN A 9 20.78 -8.86 -3.74
C GLN A 9 20.67 -8.47 -5.22
N THR A 10 21.15 -9.32 -6.10
CA THR A 10 21.09 -9.12 -7.55
C THR A 10 19.66 -9.06 -8.10
N LYS A 11 18.66 -9.35 -7.27
CA LYS A 11 17.26 -9.37 -7.66
C LYS A 11 16.35 -8.80 -6.56
N LEU A 12 15.64 -7.72 -6.87
CA LEU A 12 14.60 -7.15 -6.00
C LEU A 12 13.42 -8.13 -5.86
N VAL A 13 13.12 -8.52 -4.61
CA VAL A 13 11.92 -9.25 -4.27
C VAL A 13 10.94 -8.28 -3.60
N THR A 14 9.73 -8.16 -4.14
CA THR A 14 8.67 -7.31 -3.60
C THR A 14 7.30 -7.92 -3.87
N ARG A 15 6.32 -7.56 -3.04
CA ARG A 15 4.90 -7.88 -3.21
C ARG A 15 4.11 -6.71 -3.78
N CYS A 16 4.73 -5.55 -3.96
CA CYS A 16 4.12 -4.42 -4.65
C CYS A 16 3.85 -4.81 -6.11
N SER A 17 2.58 -4.90 -6.47
CA SER A 17 2.12 -5.43 -7.77
C SER A 17 1.03 -4.55 -8.37
N PRO A 18 1.40 -3.46 -9.06
CA PRO A 18 0.44 -2.58 -9.73
C PRO A 18 -0.46 -3.34 -10.72
N GLY A 19 0.09 -4.35 -11.40
CA GLY A 19 -0.64 -5.17 -12.37
C GLY A 19 -1.80 -5.94 -11.76
N ARG A 20 -1.66 -6.48 -10.54
CA ARG A 20 -2.77 -7.16 -9.86
C ARG A 20 -3.92 -6.21 -9.59
N LEU A 21 -3.62 -5.01 -9.05
CA LEU A 21 -4.66 -3.99 -8.84
C LEU A 21 -5.28 -3.57 -10.16
N SER A 22 -4.48 -3.26 -11.17
CA SER A 22 -4.96 -2.88 -12.51
C SER A 22 -5.91 -3.91 -13.12
N ASN A 23 -5.66 -5.21 -12.93
CA ASN A 23 -6.54 -6.28 -13.44
C ASN A 23 -7.90 -6.28 -12.74
N VAL A 24 -7.97 -5.98 -11.45
CA VAL A 24 -9.24 -5.83 -10.72
C VAL A 24 -9.97 -4.57 -11.19
N LEU A 25 -9.27 -3.43 -11.26
CA LEU A 25 -9.85 -2.14 -11.67
C LEU A 25 -10.54 -2.19 -13.04
N GLN A 26 -10.03 -3.00 -13.98
CA GLN A 26 -10.61 -3.16 -15.33
C GLN A 26 -11.93 -3.93 -15.36
N ARG A 27 -12.28 -4.62 -14.29
CA ARG A 27 -13.48 -5.45 -14.19
C ARG A 27 -14.58 -4.82 -13.33
N LEU A 28 -14.31 -3.67 -12.71
CA LEU A 28 -15.26 -2.99 -11.84
C LEU A 28 -16.46 -2.48 -12.64
N THR A 29 -17.64 -2.62 -12.05
CA THR A 29 -18.88 -2.03 -12.58
C THR A 29 -18.85 -0.50 -12.44
N PRO A 30 -19.74 0.25 -13.14
CA PRO A 30 -19.87 1.69 -12.93
C PRO A 30 -20.13 2.06 -11.47
N GLU A 31 -21.01 1.33 -10.79
CA GLU A 31 -21.37 1.53 -9.38
C GLU A 31 -20.18 1.30 -8.46
N GLN A 32 -19.38 0.27 -8.74
CA GLN A 32 -18.15 -0.01 -8.02
C GLN A 32 -17.10 1.10 -8.24
N ASN A 33 -16.98 1.61 -9.46
CA ASN A 33 -16.11 2.74 -9.77
C ASN A 33 -16.52 3.99 -8.96
N ASP A 34 -17.82 4.27 -8.85
CA ASP A 34 -18.31 5.40 -8.05
C ASP A 34 -18.08 5.18 -6.56
N ALA A 35 -18.23 3.95 -6.06
CA ALA A 35 -17.86 3.60 -4.70
C ALA A 35 -16.35 3.82 -4.43
N VAL A 36 -15.47 3.48 -5.37
CA VAL A 36 -14.01 3.74 -5.26
C VAL A 36 -13.72 5.24 -5.23
N LYS A 37 -14.38 6.04 -6.06
CA LYS A 37 -14.25 7.51 -6.07
C LYS A 37 -14.71 8.12 -4.75
N SER A 38 -15.86 7.68 -4.23
CA SER A 38 -16.43 8.21 -2.97
C SER A 38 -15.51 7.98 -1.76
N MET A 39 -14.68 6.94 -1.78
CA MET A 39 -13.68 6.67 -0.75
C MET A 39 -12.37 7.47 -0.89
N GLY A 40 -12.22 8.32 -1.93
CA GLY A 40 -11.00 9.08 -2.20
C GLY A 40 -9.92 8.30 -2.98
N PHE A 41 -10.24 7.14 -3.56
CA PHE A 41 -9.32 6.33 -4.35
C PHE A 41 -9.54 6.43 -5.86
N GLY A 42 -10.31 7.42 -6.32
CA GLY A 42 -10.67 7.59 -7.72
C GLY A 42 -9.47 7.67 -8.68
N SER A 43 -8.35 8.26 -8.24
CA SER A 43 -7.10 8.33 -9.01
C SER A 43 -6.54 6.96 -9.38
N LEU A 44 -6.73 5.95 -8.53
CA LEU A 44 -6.28 4.58 -8.82
C LEU A 44 -6.99 3.95 -10.03
N LEU A 45 -8.22 4.38 -10.35
CA LEU A 45 -8.95 3.91 -11.53
C LEU A 45 -8.22 4.26 -12.84
N SER A 46 -7.40 5.30 -12.82
CA SER A 46 -6.58 5.73 -13.96
C SER A 46 -5.17 5.10 -13.98
N LEU A 47 -4.90 4.13 -13.09
CA LEU A 47 -3.59 3.50 -12.98
C LEU A 47 -3.23 2.73 -14.24
N ARG A 48 -2.28 3.27 -15.01
CA ARG A 48 -1.80 2.64 -16.26
C ARG A 48 -0.51 1.85 -16.10
N CYS A 49 0.26 2.12 -15.02
CA CYS A 49 1.50 1.40 -14.75
C CYS A 49 1.19 0.00 -14.19
N ARG A 50 1.48 -1.03 -14.97
CA ARG A 50 1.20 -2.43 -14.60
C ARG A 50 2.40 -3.15 -14.01
N THR A 51 3.61 -2.65 -14.25
CA THR A 51 4.85 -3.34 -13.89
C THR A 51 5.80 -2.43 -13.17
N LEU A 52 6.51 -2.97 -12.18
CA LEU A 52 7.65 -2.29 -11.57
C LEU A 52 8.92 -2.59 -12.37
N ARG A 53 9.67 -1.53 -12.68
CA ARG A 53 11.03 -1.64 -13.20
C ARG A 53 11.96 -1.97 -12.02
N ARG A 54 12.16 -3.25 -11.77
CA ARG A 54 12.85 -3.74 -10.55
C ARG A 54 14.26 -3.19 -10.39
N SER A 55 15.01 -3.01 -11.47
CA SER A 55 16.33 -2.39 -11.43
C SER A 55 16.28 -0.93 -10.99
N LEU A 56 15.32 -0.16 -11.52
CA LEU A 56 15.09 1.22 -11.11
C LEU A 56 14.66 1.29 -9.64
N CYS A 57 13.71 0.46 -9.22
CA CYS A 57 13.29 0.42 -7.82
C CYS A 57 14.45 0.07 -6.88
N LEU A 58 15.32 -0.88 -7.27
CA LEU A 58 16.49 -1.21 -6.46
C LEU A 58 17.46 -0.02 -6.35
N TRP A 59 17.74 0.64 -7.48
CA TRP A 59 18.59 1.83 -7.54
C TRP A 59 18.03 2.98 -6.67
N LEU A 60 16.71 3.21 -6.69
CA LEU A 60 16.04 4.20 -5.84
C LEU A 60 16.09 3.79 -4.36
N LEU A 61 15.86 2.52 -4.05
CA LEU A 61 15.94 2.01 -2.69
C LEU A 61 17.34 2.19 -2.08
N GLU A 62 18.40 2.03 -2.84
CA GLU A 62 19.79 2.28 -2.38
C GLU A 62 20.01 3.74 -1.99
N ARG A 63 19.30 4.67 -2.66
CA ARG A 63 19.39 6.13 -2.48
C ARG A 63 18.34 6.71 -1.55
N PHE A 64 17.41 5.89 -1.10
CA PHE A 64 16.34 6.36 -0.21
C PHE A 64 16.83 6.45 1.24
N ASN A 65 16.89 7.65 1.78
CA ASN A 65 17.24 7.89 3.18
C ASN A 65 15.97 7.77 4.05
N THR A 66 15.86 6.68 4.82
CA THR A 66 14.68 6.41 5.65
C THR A 66 14.58 7.30 6.89
N THR A 67 15.68 7.88 7.36
CA THR A 67 15.68 8.80 8.52
C THR A 67 15.18 10.17 8.12
N ARG A 68 15.56 10.64 6.93
CA ARG A 68 15.21 11.98 6.43
C ARG A 68 14.02 11.96 5.46
N CYS A 69 13.52 10.78 5.13
CA CYS A 69 12.49 10.56 4.11
C CYS A 69 12.83 11.31 2.80
N SER A 70 13.99 11.00 2.22
CA SER A 70 14.50 11.68 1.02
C SER A 70 15.22 10.72 0.08
N LEU A 71 15.30 11.09 -1.20
CA LEU A 71 16.17 10.45 -2.18
C LEU A 71 17.46 11.27 -2.32
N GLU A 72 18.59 10.58 -2.35
CA GLU A 72 19.92 11.19 -2.58
C GLU A 72 20.34 10.87 -4.03
N ILE A 73 20.14 11.83 -4.94
CA ILE A 73 20.33 11.64 -6.40
C ILE A 73 21.33 12.67 -6.91
N CYS A 74 22.39 12.21 -7.55
CA CYS A 74 23.43 13.07 -8.14
C CYS A 74 24.03 14.11 -7.16
N GLY A 75 24.14 13.76 -5.88
CA GLY A 75 24.61 14.67 -4.84
C GLY A 75 23.55 15.60 -4.26
N GLU A 76 22.37 15.65 -4.88
CA GLU A 76 21.24 16.44 -4.42
C GLU A 76 20.31 15.60 -3.54
N ARG A 77 19.72 16.27 -2.55
CA ARG A 77 18.73 15.67 -1.67
C ARG A 77 17.33 16.12 -2.07
N VAL A 78 16.52 15.16 -2.52
CA VAL A 78 15.10 15.34 -2.85
C VAL A 78 14.25 14.86 -1.68
N PRO A 79 13.67 15.75 -0.85
CA PRO A 79 12.79 15.35 0.23
C PRO A 79 11.50 14.76 -0.33
N LEU A 80 10.94 13.75 0.36
CA LEU A 80 9.65 13.17 0.04
C LEU A 80 8.65 13.48 1.14
N SER A 81 7.49 13.95 0.76
CA SER A 81 6.41 14.39 1.66
C SER A 81 5.07 13.70 1.32
N PRO A 82 4.09 13.73 2.22
CA PRO A 82 2.73 13.30 1.89
C PRO A 82 2.14 14.02 0.68
N LYS A 83 2.55 15.28 0.45
CA LYS A 83 2.09 16.09 -0.69
C LYS A 83 2.56 15.50 -2.03
N ASP A 84 3.76 14.94 -2.08
CA ASP A 84 4.26 14.27 -3.28
C ASP A 84 3.46 13.00 -3.57
N VAL A 85 3.01 12.29 -2.52
CA VAL A 85 2.09 11.15 -2.69
C VAL A 85 0.76 11.63 -3.28
N GLU A 86 0.22 12.76 -2.82
CA GLU A 86 -1.02 13.33 -3.37
C GLU A 86 -0.84 13.72 -4.84
N LEU A 87 0.26 14.39 -5.18
CA LEU A 87 0.54 14.81 -6.56
C LEU A 87 0.69 13.63 -7.52
N VAL A 88 1.38 12.57 -7.09
CA VAL A 88 1.74 11.45 -7.95
C VAL A 88 0.67 10.35 -7.97
N MET A 89 0.08 10.06 -6.81
CA MET A 89 -0.87 8.95 -6.63
C MET A 89 -2.33 9.43 -6.51
N GLY A 90 -2.56 10.74 -6.34
CA GLY A 90 -3.88 11.33 -6.12
C GLY A 90 -4.54 10.90 -4.81
N LEU A 91 -3.74 10.54 -3.80
CA LEU A 91 -4.21 10.13 -2.47
C LEU A 91 -4.07 11.30 -1.50
N ALA A 92 -5.12 11.63 -0.76
CA ALA A 92 -5.16 12.80 0.11
C ALA A 92 -3.95 12.89 1.06
N ALA A 93 -3.27 14.05 1.08
CA ALA A 93 -2.14 14.36 1.96
C ALA A 93 -2.55 15.13 3.22
N SER A 94 -3.84 15.23 3.49
CA SER A 94 -4.41 15.91 4.66
C SER A 94 -5.52 15.04 5.26
N GLY A 95 -5.96 15.37 6.46
CA GLY A 95 -7.02 14.66 7.14
C GLY A 95 -6.54 13.91 8.38
N LYS A 96 -7.34 12.95 8.83
CA LYS A 96 -7.08 12.16 10.05
C LYS A 96 -5.96 11.15 9.82
N ASP A 97 -5.12 10.94 10.83
CA ASP A 97 -4.12 9.86 10.77
C ASP A 97 -4.80 8.48 10.72
N VAL A 98 -4.24 7.59 9.93
CA VAL A 98 -4.69 6.20 9.86
C VAL A 98 -4.15 5.44 11.06
N VAL A 99 -5.03 5.06 11.99
CA VAL A 99 -4.68 4.28 13.18
C VAL A 99 -5.08 2.82 12.97
N ASN A 100 -4.09 1.93 12.85
CA ASN A 100 -4.29 0.51 12.61
C ASN A 100 -4.08 -0.35 13.87
N SER A 101 -4.48 0.18 15.01
CA SER A 101 -4.43 -0.49 16.32
C SER A 101 -5.68 -0.13 17.13
N GLY A 102 -6.11 -1.04 17.95
CA GLY A 102 -7.28 -0.87 18.82
C GLY A 102 -7.62 -2.20 19.50
N PRO A 103 -8.68 -2.23 20.31
CA PRO A 103 -9.19 -3.47 20.90
C PRO A 103 -9.63 -4.47 19.82
N ASP A 104 -9.24 -5.74 19.97
CA ASP A 104 -9.52 -6.79 18.97
C ASP A 104 -11.02 -7.16 18.90
N ASP A 105 -11.76 -6.94 19.97
CA ASP A 105 -13.22 -7.15 20.03
C ASP A 105 -13.97 -6.24 19.04
N LEU A 106 -13.51 -5.02 18.82
CA LEU A 106 -14.12 -4.08 17.86
C LEU A 106 -14.08 -4.60 16.41
N ILE A 107 -13.18 -5.50 16.08
CA ILE A 107 -13.02 -6.03 14.73
C ILE A 107 -13.26 -7.54 14.66
N ALA A 108 -13.75 -8.16 15.73
CA ALA A 108 -13.91 -9.62 15.81
C ALA A 108 -14.80 -10.18 14.68
N ASP A 109 -15.96 -9.58 14.46
CA ASP A 109 -16.90 -9.96 13.39
C ASP A 109 -16.28 -9.78 12.00
N LEU A 110 -15.56 -8.67 11.78
CA LEU A 110 -14.86 -8.44 10.52
C LEU A 110 -13.74 -9.45 10.31
N ARG A 111 -12.97 -9.77 11.35
CA ARG A 111 -11.93 -10.82 11.28
C ARG A 111 -12.53 -12.16 10.90
N HIS A 112 -13.67 -12.51 11.51
CA HIS A 112 -14.39 -13.73 11.16
C HIS A 112 -14.89 -13.71 9.71
N SER A 113 -15.57 -12.64 9.30
CA SER A 113 -16.07 -12.48 7.93
C SER A 113 -14.98 -12.58 6.87
N TYR A 114 -13.79 -12.03 7.12
CA TYR A 114 -12.65 -12.07 6.20
C TYR A 114 -11.75 -13.31 6.38
N ASN A 115 -12.16 -14.31 7.16
CA ASN A 115 -11.35 -15.49 7.49
C ASN A 115 -9.92 -15.10 7.90
N ALA A 116 -9.80 -14.04 8.70
CA ALA A 116 -8.51 -13.50 9.10
C ALA A 116 -7.81 -14.47 10.06
N SER A 117 -6.69 -15.01 9.62
CA SER A 117 -5.85 -15.91 10.41
C SER A 117 -4.64 -15.17 11.01
N ASN A 118 -3.81 -15.90 11.77
CA ASN A 118 -2.50 -15.40 12.22
C ASN A 118 -1.55 -15.02 11.06
N ARG A 119 -1.79 -15.54 9.84
CA ARG A 119 -1.05 -15.16 8.63
C ARG A 119 -1.55 -13.86 8.04
N GLY A 120 -2.83 -13.54 8.21
CA GLY A 120 -3.48 -12.37 7.65
C GLY A 120 -4.79 -12.69 6.93
N ILE A 121 -5.25 -11.73 6.13
CA ILE A 121 -6.38 -11.84 5.22
C ILE A 121 -5.84 -12.19 3.84
N SER A 122 -6.36 -13.26 3.23
CA SER A 122 -5.90 -13.73 1.92
C SER A 122 -6.22 -12.72 0.81
N VAL A 123 -5.20 -12.33 0.05
CA VAL A 123 -5.39 -11.48 -1.14
C VAL A 123 -6.29 -12.16 -2.17
N ARG A 124 -6.25 -13.49 -2.27
CA ARG A 124 -7.13 -14.26 -3.16
C ARG A 124 -8.59 -14.14 -2.74
N LEU A 125 -8.89 -14.27 -1.44
CA LEU A 125 -10.25 -14.06 -0.93
C LEU A 125 -10.77 -12.66 -1.27
N LEU A 126 -9.91 -11.65 -1.17
CA LEU A 126 -10.28 -10.28 -1.53
C LEU A 126 -10.56 -10.15 -3.03
N GLU A 127 -9.78 -10.80 -3.91
CA GLU A 127 -10.06 -10.84 -5.35
C GLU A 127 -11.41 -11.49 -5.66
N GLU A 128 -11.73 -12.60 -4.99
CA GLU A 128 -13.02 -13.30 -5.14
C GLU A 128 -14.18 -12.41 -4.70
N ARG A 129 -14.07 -11.68 -3.59
CA ARG A 129 -15.10 -10.73 -3.13
C ARG A 129 -15.28 -9.53 -4.07
N LEU A 130 -14.19 -9.03 -4.65
CA LEU A 130 -14.23 -7.91 -5.59
C LEU A 130 -14.82 -8.29 -6.97
N ALA A 131 -14.93 -9.59 -7.27
CA ALA A 131 -15.57 -10.08 -8.48
C ALA A 131 -17.12 -10.13 -8.37
N ALA A 132 -17.68 -10.02 -7.17
CA ALA A 132 -19.11 -9.90 -6.95
C ALA A 132 -19.60 -8.50 -7.41
N PRO A 133 -20.83 -8.37 -7.95
CA PRO A 133 -21.30 -7.14 -8.60
C PRO A 133 -21.68 -6.01 -7.60
N GLU A 134 -21.83 -6.33 -6.32
CA GLU A 134 -22.26 -5.39 -5.30
C GLU A 134 -21.20 -4.29 -5.08
N ALA A 135 -21.66 -3.07 -4.77
CA ALA A 135 -20.82 -1.91 -4.48
C ALA A 135 -20.97 -1.39 -3.03
N GLY A 136 -21.55 -2.22 -2.14
CA GLY A 136 -21.80 -1.90 -0.74
C GLY A 136 -20.54 -1.82 0.14
N GLU A 137 -20.75 -1.79 1.46
CA GLU A 137 -19.64 -1.67 2.42
C GLU A 137 -18.61 -2.80 2.32
N ASP A 138 -19.05 -4.03 2.08
CA ASP A 138 -18.14 -5.18 1.94
C ASP A 138 -17.24 -5.05 0.71
N PHE A 139 -17.79 -4.55 -0.41
CA PHE A 139 -16.98 -4.21 -1.58
C PHE A 139 -15.96 -3.12 -1.24
N LYS A 140 -16.43 -2.01 -0.65
CA LYS A 140 -15.58 -0.86 -0.28
C LYS A 140 -14.43 -1.31 0.61
N ARG A 141 -14.71 -2.08 1.66
CA ARG A 141 -13.71 -2.60 2.61
C ARG A 141 -12.74 -3.56 1.94
N SER A 142 -13.25 -4.48 1.14
CA SER A 142 -12.44 -5.43 0.36
C SER A 142 -11.52 -4.73 -0.61
N PHE A 143 -12.00 -3.66 -1.27
CA PHE A 143 -11.20 -2.86 -2.20
C PHE A 143 -10.02 -2.17 -1.48
N VAL A 144 -10.28 -1.50 -0.35
CA VAL A 144 -9.20 -0.84 0.40
C VAL A 144 -8.17 -1.85 0.91
N LEU A 145 -8.61 -2.98 1.49
CA LEU A 145 -7.72 -4.06 1.93
C LEU A 145 -6.89 -4.60 0.76
N TYR A 146 -7.51 -4.80 -0.40
CA TYR A 146 -6.83 -5.29 -1.59
C TYR A 146 -5.79 -4.29 -2.12
N ALA A 147 -6.17 -3.02 -2.23
CA ALA A 147 -5.25 -1.95 -2.64
C ALA A 147 -4.07 -1.81 -1.67
N LEU A 148 -4.31 -1.92 -0.36
CA LEU A 148 -3.26 -1.92 0.66
C LEU A 148 -2.32 -3.13 0.50
N GLY A 149 -2.87 -4.32 0.31
CA GLY A 149 -2.09 -5.56 0.21
C GLY A 149 -1.30 -5.71 -1.09
N THR A 150 -1.77 -5.10 -2.16
CA THR A 150 -1.16 -5.28 -3.48
C THR A 150 -0.32 -4.09 -3.95
N LEU A 151 -0.66 -2.87 -3.57
CA LEU A 151 -0.03 -1.66 -4.07
C LEU A 151 0.45 -0.69 -2.97
N LEU A 152 -0.46 -0.25 -2.09
CA LEU A 152 -0.20 0.93 -1.25
C LEU A 152 0.69 0.61 -0.03
N SER A 153 0.47 -0.55 0.58
CA SER A 153 1.20 -0.96 1.79
C SER A 153 1.47 -2.47 1.82
N PRO A 154 1.89 -3.09 0.69
CA PRO A 154 2.21 -4.52 0.73
C PRO A 154 3.32 -4.79 1.71
N THR A 155 3.24 -5.92 2.39
CA THR A 155 4.27 -6.42 3.30
C THR A 155 5.15 -7.45 2.58
N ALA A 156 6.15 -8.00 3.28
CA ALA A 156 6.91 -9.13 2.77
C ALA A 156 6.07 -10.42 2.64
N ARG A 157 4.89 -10.48 3.28
CA ARG A 157 3.94 -11.59 3.22
C ARG A 157 2.96 -11.42 2.06
N LEU A 158 2.30 -12.52 1.69
CA LEU A 158 1.23 -12.48 0.66
C LEU A 158 -0.11 -11.98 1.21
N ASP A 159 -0.28 -12.03 2.53
CA ASP A 159 -1.55 -11.74 3.19
C ASP A 159 -1.57 -10.31 3.72
N VAL A 160 -2.76 -9.73 3.75
CA VAL A 160 -3.02 -8.38 4.27
C VAL A 160 -3.14 -8.42 5.78
N SER A 161 -2.56 -7.44 6.49
CA SER A 161 -2.66 -7.39 7.95
C SER A 161 -4.10 -7.20 8.42
N PRO A 162 -4.61 -8.06 9.31
CA PRO A 162 -5.93 -7.86 9.91
C PRO A 162 -6.05 -6.56 10.71
N SER A 163 -4.93 -5.99 11.15
CA SER A 163 -4.92 -4.72 11.87
C SER A 163 -5.47 -3.55 11.04
N PHE A 164 -5.51 -3.68 9.71
CA PHE A 164 -6.13 -2.69 8.86
C PHE A 164 -7.65 -2.61 9.02
N LEU A 165 -8.29 -3.64 9.58
CA LEU A 165 -9.72 -3.60 9.88
C LEU A 165 -10.08 -2.52 10.90
N HIS A 166 -9.18 -2.13 11.82
CA HIS A 166 -9.46 -1.12 12.84
C HIS A 166 -9.90 0.23 12.27
N PHE A 167 -9.29 0.68 11.17
CA PHE A 167 -9.70 1.94 10.52
C PHE A 167 -10.72 1.74 9.39
N LEU A 168 -11.13 0.51 9.12
CA LEU A 168 -12.14 0.16 8.12
C LEU A 168 -13.45 -0.33 8.74
N THR A 169 -13.67 -0.12 10.03
CA THR A 169 -14.92 -0.41 10.72
C THR A 169 -16.05 0.47 10.20
N ASN A 170 -15.78 1.74 9.92
CA ASN A 170 -16.70 2.68 9.32
C ASN A 170 -16.15 3.13 7.95
N MET A 171 -16.84 2.76 6.88
CA MET A 171 -16.39 3.08 5.51
C MET A 171 -16.69 4.52 5.09
N ASP A 172 -17.58 5.23 5.79
CA ASP A 172 -17.96 6.62 5.44
C ASP A 172 -16.84 7.63 5.74
N VAL A 173 -15.93 7.30 6.66
CA VAL A 173 -14.83 8.19 7.05
C VAL A 173 -13.52 7.92 6.30
N VAL A 174 -13.47 6.90 5.46
CA VAL A 174 -12.24 6.45 4.78
C VAL A 174 -11.64 7.55 3.89
N HIS A 175 -12.48 8.38 3.27
CA HIS A 175 -12.05 9.53 2.47
C HIS A 175 -11.41 10.66 3.29
N GLN A 176 -11.57 10.66 4.62
CA GLN A 176 -11.05 11.69 5.53
C GLN A 176 -9.63 11.36 6.03
N TYR A 177 -9.08 10.21 5.68
CA TYR A 177 -7.74 9.82 6.15
C TYR A 177 -6.63 10.46 5.33
N ASN A 178 -5.53 10.78 6.01
CA ASN A 178 -4.27 11.20 5.38
C ASN A 178 -3.55 9.97 4.79
N TRP A 179 -4.00 9.53 3.63
CA TRP A 179 -3.44 8.38 2.93
C TRP A 179 -2.01 8.62 2.47
N GLY A 180 -1.68 9.86 2.09
CA GLY A 180 -0.32 10.23 1.68
C GLY A 180 0.69 10.00 2.80
N LYS A 181 0.40 10.48 4.02
CA LYS A 181 1.24 10.24 5.20
C LYS A 181 1.34 8.74 5.50
N PHE A 182 0.19 8.04 5.53
CA PHE A 182 0.17 6.60 5.81
C PHE A 182 1.04 5.81 4.84
N LEU A 183 0.93 6.07 3.53
CA LEU A 183 1.70 5.38 2.50
C LEU A 183 3.20 5.63 2.68
N LEU A 184 3.59 6.88 2.95
CA LEU A 184 4.98 7.25 3.11
C LEU A 184 5.60 6.65 4.37
N ASP A 185 4.90 6.71 5.51
CA ASP A 185 5.31 6.09 6.78
C ASP A 185 5.49 4.57 6.63
N ARG A 186 4.58 3.93 5.89
CA ARG A 186 4.67 2.50 5.59
C ARG A 186 5.88 2.19 4.71
N LEU A 187 6.14 2.98 3.69
CA LEU A 187 7.31 2.82 2.83
C LEU A 187 8.61 2.93 3.63
N VAL A 188 8.76 3.98 4.43
CA VAL A 188 9.93 4.19 5.31
C VAL A 188 10.14 2.99 6.23
N ARG A 189 9.08 2.54 6.89
CA ARG A 189 9.12 1.39 7.80
C ARG A 189 9.57 0.10 7.09
N GLU A 190 8.97 -0.21 5.94
CA GLU A 190 9.24 -1.45 5.22
C GLU A 190 10.67 -1.47 4.64
N VAL A 191 11.14 -0.34 4.12
CA VAL A 191 12.52 -0.20 3.64
C VAL A 191 13.53 -0.32 4.79
N SER A 192 13.24 0.28 5.95
CA SER A 192 14.08 0.15 7.14
C SER A 192 14.18 -1.31 7.60
N ARG A 193 13.08 -2.04 7.65
CA ARG A 193 13.05 -3.48 8.02
C ARG A 193 13.84 -4.34 7.05
N PHE A 194 13.72 -4.05 5.75
CA PHE A 194 14.49 -4.75 4.73
C PHE A 194 16.00 -4.53 4.90
N ARG A 195 16.43 -3.29 5.11
CA ARG A 195 17.84 -2.96 5.33
C ARG A 195 18.42 -3.55 6.62
N GLN A 196 17.60 -3.73 7.64
CA GLN A 196 17.99 -4.40 8.89
C GLN A 196 18.02 -5.94 8.76
N GLY A 197 17.79 -6.49 7.56
CA GLY A 197 17.74 -7.94 7.35
C GLY A 197 16.55 -8.65 7.99
N LYS A 198 15.55 -7.89 8.49
CA LYS A 198 14.36 -8.46 9.16
C LYS A 198 13.37 -9.10 8.18
N GLN A 199 13.56 -8.87 6.89
CA GLN A 199 12.72 -9.45 5.83
C GLN A 199 13.49 -9.55 4.51
N ARG A 200 13.12 -10.55 3.68
CA ARG A 200 13.77 -10.81 2.38
C ARG A 200 13.13 -10.00 1.24
N ALA A 201 11.89 -9.58 1.38
CA ALA A 201 11.17 -8.81 0.38
C ALA A 201 10.99 -7.38 0.86
N VAL A 202 11.07 -6.41 -0.05
CA VAL A 202 10.76 -5.01 0.25
C VAL A 202 9.24 -4.82 0.17
N GLY A 203 8.66 -4.30 1.25
CA GLY A 203 7.27 -3.86 1.30
C GLY A 203 7.12 -2.37 0.98
N GLY A 204 5.89 -1.87 1.13
CA GLY A 204 5.53 -0.49 0.82
C GLY A 204 5.29 -0.22 -0.66
N CYS A 205 4.82 0.96 -0.98
CA CYS A 205 4.46 1.37 -2.34
C CYS A 205 5.71 1.72 -3.16
N LEU A 206 6.36 0.72 -3.75
CA LEU A 206 7.52 0.96 -4.63
C LEU A 206 7.13 1.67 -5.93
N LEU A 207 5.86 1.59 -6.34
CA LEU A 207 5.38 2.35 -7.48
C LEU A 207 5.53 3.85 -7.26
N PHE A 208 5.22 4.34 -6.06
CA PHE A 208 5.42 5.76 -5.71
C PHE A 208 6.87 6.20 -5.95
N LEU A 209 7.86 5.42 -5.49
CA LEU A 209 9.27 5.74 -5.76
C LEU A 209 9.62 5.71 -7.24
N GLN A 210 8.98 4.85 -8.02
CA GLN A 210 9.28 4.71 -9.46
C GLN A 210 8.75 5.88 -10.30
N VAL A 211 7.64 6.49 -9.88
CA VAL A 211 6.92 7.51 -10.66
C VAL A 211 7.07 8.93 -10.12
N ASN A 212 7.69 9.07 -8.94
CA ASN A 212 8.04 10.35 -8.31
C ASN A 212 9.39 10.88 -8.88
#